data_59c6c403002978ee219a25119bc972a9
#
_entry.id   59c6c403002978ee219a25119bc972a9
#
_cell.length_a   1.000
_cell.length_b   1.000
_cell.length_c   1.000
_cell.angle_alpha   90.00
_cell.angle_beta   90.00
_cell.angle_gamma   90.00
#
_symmetry.space_group_name_H-M   'P 1'
#
loop_
_entity.id
_entity.type
_entity.pdbx_description
1 polymer ?
#
loop_
_entity_poly.entity_id
_entity_poly.type
_entity_poly.pdbx_seq_one_letter_code
_entity_poly.pdbx_strand_id
1 'polypeptide(L)'
;PALILDFGTAITLDYLAAPVQGDPLPTYTGGAIMPGIEMAADALARGTARLPQIALTEPRRVIGRTTIESIQAGLVHGYLGAIATLVERTREEAGTAVPVYATGGDALNLRAHLPFLAGTDANLTLIGLRQIYGVNQNGPLTGPQNPA
;
A
#
# COMPACT_ATOMS: atom_id res chain seq x y z
N PRO A 1 3.78 16.51 1.90
CA PRO A 1 4.10 15.07 1.97
C PRO A 1 2.86 14.23 1.74
N ALA A 2 3.02 12.97 1.37
CA ALA A 2 1.95 11.99 1.21
C ALA A 2 2.46 10.57 1.43
N LEU A 3 1.57 9.66 1.83
CA LEU A 3 1.79 8.22 1.81
C LEU A 3 0.92 7.61 0.73
N ILE A 4 1.50 6.74 -0.07
CA ILE A 4 0.79 5.96 -1.08
C ILE A 4 0.82 4.50 -0.67
N LEU A 5 -0.35 3.90 -0.49
CA LEU A 5 -0.53 2.46 -0.28
C LEU A 5 -0.95 1.85 -1.62
N ASP A 6 -0.16 0.93 -2.15
CA ASP A 6 -0.55 0.15 -3.33
C ASP A 6 -0.86 -1.30 -2.91
N PHE A 7 -2.10 -1.71 -3.15
CA PHE A 7 -2.61 -3.06 -2.86
C PHE A 7 -2.54 -3.92 -4.12
N GLY A 8 -1.34 -4.40 -4.42
CA GLY A 8 -1.04 -5.29 -5.53
C GLY A 8 -0.59 -6.69 -5.08
N THR A 9 0.15 -7.38 -5.92
CA THR A 9 0.80 -8.67 -5.59
C THR A 9 1.69 -8.55 -4.36
N ALA A 10 2.37 -7.41 -4.20
CA ALA A 10 2.92 -6.93 -2.95
C ALA A 10 2.11 -5.72 -2.49
N ILE A 11 2.07 -5.47 -1.19
CA ILE A 11 1.58 -4.21 -0.65
C ILE A 11 2.79 -3.32 -0.43
N THR A 12 2.79 -2.14 -1.06
CA THR A 12 3.82 -1.13 -0.81
C THR A 12 3.24 0.07 -0.08
N LEU A 13 4.07 0.70 0.72
CA LEU A 13 3.80 1.97 1.38
C LEU A 13 4.93 2.90 1.00
N ASP A 14 4.65 3.88 0.15
CA ASP A 14 5.62 4.79 -0.43
C ASP A 14 5.47 6.18 0.19
N TYR A 15 6.56 6.73 0.74
CA TYR A 15 6.57 8.05 1.36
C TYR A 15 7.11 9.10 0.41
N LEU A 16 6.29 10.11 0.18
CA LEU A 16 6.63 11.32 -0.56
C LEU A 16 6.84 12.47 0.43
N ALA A 17 8.08 12.91 0.60
CA ALA A 17 8.40 14.07 1.41
C ALA A 17 7.89 15.36 0.75
N ALA A 18 7.69 16.40 1.57
CA ALA A 18 7.31 17.71 1.07
C ALA A 18 8.36 18.25 0.09
N PRO A 19 7.93 19.06 -0.91
CA PRO A 19 8.87 19.77 -1.75
C PRO A 19 9.89 20.57 -0.95
N VAL A 20 11.16 20.55 -1.41
CA VAL A 20 12.21 21.42 -0.83
C VAL A 20 12.26 22.74 -1.56
N GLN A 21 12.90 23.73 -0.95
CA GLN A 21 13.01 25.06 -1.55
C GLN A 21 13.72 24.99 -2.92
N GLY A 22 13.03 25.43 -3.96
CA GLY A 22 13.53 25.41 -5.35
C GLY A 22 13.05 24.24 -6.19
N ASP A 23 12.41 23.22 -5.60
CA ASP A 23 11.77 22.13 -6.33
C ASP A 23 10.27 22.08 -5.98
N PRO A 24 9.36 22.27 -6.95
CA PRO A 24 7.92 22.25 -6.69
C PRO A 24 7.35 20.83 -6.48
N LEU A 25 8.13 19.78 -6.75
CA LEU A 25 7.65 18.40 -6.69
C LEU A 25 8.03 17.73 -5.36
N PRO A 26 7.16 16.87 -4.82
CA PRO A 26 7.51 16.04 -3.68
C PRO A 26 8.60 15.03 -4.05
N THR A 27 9.45 14.69 -3.09
CA THR A 27 10.54 13.75 -3.30
C THR A 27 10.16 12.37 -2.75
N TYR A 28 10.29 11.34 -3.57
CA TYR A 28 10.21 9.96 -3.08
C TYR A 28 11.44 9.65 -2.21
N THR A 29 11.22 9.29 -0.97
CA THR A 29 12.31 9.04 0.01
C THR A 29 12.43 7.59 0.45
N GLY A 30 11.54 6.74 -0.01
CA GLY A 30 11.51 5.32 0.33
C GLY A 30 10.16 4.89 0.90
N GLY A 31 10.13 3.67 1.44
CA GLY A 31 8.88 3.11 1.93
C GLY A 31 9.03 1.73 2.55
N ALA A 32 7.94 1.00 2.67
CA ALA A 32 7.90 -0.36 3.15
C ALA A 32 7.25 -1.28 2.11
N ILE A 33 7.71 -2.52 2.06
CA ILE A 33 7.14 -3.54 1.17
C ILE A 33 6.81 -4.78 2.00
N MET A 34 5.61 -5.31 1.81
CA MET A 34 5.17 -6.56 2.41
C MET A 34 4.48 -7.45 1.36
N PRO A 35 4.42 -8.77 1.57
CA PRO A 35 3.67 -9.64 0.68
C PRO A 35 2.21 -9.18 0.54
N GLY A 36 1.60 -9.30 -0.64
CA GLY A 36 0.16 -9.11 -0.77
C GLY A 36 -0.61 -10.19 0.01
N ILE A 37 -1.83 -9.88 0.40
CA ILE A 37 -2.62 -10.78 1.25
C ILE A 37 -2.91 -12.13 0.58
N GLU A 38 -3.15 -12.15 -0.74
CA GLU A 38 -3.31 -13.38 -1.51
C GLU A 38 -2.00 -14.19 -1.57
N MET A 39 -0.86 -13.51 -1.75
CA MET A 39 0.46 -14.15 -1.72
C MET A 39 0.72 -14.81 -0.37
N ALA A 40 0.33 -14.17 0.73
CA ALA A 40 0.47 -14.73 2.07
C ALA A 40 -0.46 -15.93 2.29
N ALA A 41 -1.69 -15.89 1.79
CA ALA A 41 -2.61 -17.03 1.83
C ALA A 41 -2.05 -18.24 1.08
N ASP A 42 -1.52 -18.02 -0.12
CA ASP A 42 -0.85 -19.03 -0.94
C ASP A 42 0.40 -19.60 -0.26
N ALA A 43 1.19 -18.74 0.41
CA ALA A 43 2.36 -19.18 1.14
C ALA A 43 2.01 -20.11 2.30
N LEU A 44 0.94 -19.85 3.03
CA LEU A 44 0.44 -20.74 4.08
C LEU A 44 0.05 -22.11 3.53
N ALA A 45 -0.67 -22.15 2.40
CA ALA A 45 -1.10 -23.40 1.77
C ALA A 45 0.10 -24.20 1.23
N ARG A 46 1.06 -23.55 0.59
CA ARG A 46 2.25 -24.23 0.00
C ARG A 46 3.33 -24.55 1.01
N GLY A 47 3.48 -23.70 2.04
CA GLY A 47 4.53 -23.86 3.06
C GLY A 47 4.19 -24.83 4.18
N THR A 48 2.96 -25.39 4.21
CA THR A 48 2.52 -26.29 5.28
C THR A 48 1.83 -27.53 4.73
N ALA A 49 1.99 -28.66 5.42
CA ALA A 49 1.41 -29.94 4.98
C ALA A 49 -0.12 -30.05 5.20
N ARG A 50 -0.72 -29.15 5.99
CA ARG A 50 -2.11 -29.31 6.48
C ARG A 50 -3.02 -28.11 6.25
N LEU A 51 -2.49 -26.95 5.89
CA LEU A 51 -3.33 -25.79 5.66
C LEU A 51 -3.88 -25.80 4.23
N PRO A 52 -5.19 -25.66 4.06
CA PRO A 52 -5.81 -25.64 2.73
C PRO A 52 -5.58 -24.28 2.05
N GLN A 53 -5.65 -24.29 0.72
CA GLN A 53 -5.85 -23.06 -0.03
C GLN A 53 -7.26 -22.53 0.26
N ILE A 54 -7.37 -21.24 0.50
CA ILE A 54 -8.63 -20.59 0.88
C ILE A 54 -8.94 -19.42 -0.03
N ALA A 55 -10.22 -19.09 -0.18
CA ALA A 55 -10.65 -17.79 -0.67
C ALA A 55 -10.58 -16.78 0.47
N LEU A 56 -10.02 -15.60 0.17
CA LEU A 56 -10.01 -14.50 1.14
C LEU A 56 -11.39 -13.86 1.18
N THR A 57 -12.02 -13.97 2.33
CA THR A 57 -13.29 -13.30 2.63
C THR A 57 -13.19 -12.64 4.00
N GLU A 58 -13.96 -11.59 4.22
CA GLU A 58 -14.00 -10.93 5.51
C GLU A 58 -14.47 -11.88 6.62
N PRO A 59 -13.64 -12.08 7.65
CA PRO A 59 -13.98 -13.00 8.73
C PRO A 59 -15.06 -12.37 9.64
N ARG A 60 -16.07 -13.16 9.99
CA ARG A 60 -17.12 -12.74 10.92
C ARG A 60 -16.61 -12.56 12.36
N ARG A 61 -15.44 -13.12 12.67
CA ARG A 61 -14.86 -13.18 14.03
C ARG A 61 -13.34 -13.18 13.96
N VAL A 62 -12.71 -12.59 14.93
CA VAL A 62 -11.25 -12.67 15.11
C VAL A 62 -10.85 -14.08 15.58
N ILE A 63 -11.65 -14.71 16.43
CA ILE A 63 -11.41 -16.09 16.88
C ILE A 63 -12.14 -17.04 15.93
N GLY A 64 -11.43 -17.57 14.92
CA GLY A 64 -11.94 -18.58 14.00
C GLY A 64 -12.22 -19.91 14.71
N ARG A 65 -13.27 -20.60 14.28
CA ARG A 65 -13.68 -21.91 14.83
C ARG A 65 -13.30 -23.08 13.91
N THR A 66 -12.84 -22.78 12.72
CA THR A 66 -12.31 -23.72 11.75
C THR A 66 -10.94 -23.24 11.27
N THR A 67 -10.16 -24.13 10.64
CA THR A 67 -8.86 -23.75 10.05
C THR A 67 -9.02 -22.62 9.03
N ILE A 68 -10.05 -22.69 8.17
CA ILE A 68 -10.33 -21.67 7.18
C ILE A 68 -10.62 -20.31 7.83
N GLU A 69 -11.54 -20.26 8.80
CA GLU A 69 -11.86 -19.03 9.53
C GLU A 69 -10.64 -18.47 10.27
N SER A 70 -9.79 -19.33 10.83
CA SER A 70 -8.58 -18.90 11.53
C SER A 70 -7.55 -18.28 10.58
N ILE A 71 -7.37 -18.86 9.39
CA ILE A 71 -6.48 -18.28 8.36
C ILE A 71 -7.03 -16.94 7.89
N GLN A 72 -8.33 -16.87 7.57
CA GLN A 72 -8.99 -15.62 7.15
C GLN A 72 -8.85 -14.53 8.20
N ALA A 73 -9.15 -14.85 9.47
CA ALA A 73 -9.04 -13.90 10.58
C ALA A 73 -7.60 -13.40 10.77
N GLY A 74 -6.63 -14.30 10.75
CA GLY A 74 -5.21 -13.97 10.88
C GLY A 74 -4.72 -13.07 9.74
N LEU A 75 -5.05 -13.42 8.49
CA LEU A 75 -4.64 -12.63 7.35
C LEU A 75 -5.33 -11.26 7.31
N VAL A 76 -6.66 -11.21 7.36
CA VAL A 76 -7.38 -9.93 7.21
C VAL A 76 -7.06 -8.98 8.37
N HIS A 77 -7.26 -9.40 9.62
CA HIS A 77 -6.99 -8.52 10.76
C HIS A 77 -5.49 -8.25 10.96
N GLY A 78 -4.62 -9.24 10.67
CA GLY A 78 -3.17 -9.06 10.73
C GLY A 78 -2.69 -8.02 9.74
N TYR A 79 -3.16 -8.06 8.49
CA TYR A 79 -2.80 -7.07 7.47
C TYR A 79 -3.34 -5.68 7.79
N LEU A 80 -4.60 -5.56 8.22
CA LEU A 80 -5.15 -4.27 8.63
C LEU A 80 -4.34 -3.66 9.79
N GLY A 81 -3.97 -4.47 10.78
CA GLY A 81 -3.12 -4.03 11.88
C GLY A 81 -1.71 -3.65 11.45
N ALA A 82 -1.08 -4.44 10.58
CA ALA A 82 0.25 -4.14 10.05
C ALA A 82 0.26 -2.83 9.26
N ILE A 83 -0.71 -2.63 8.37
CA ILE A 83 -0.84 -1.39 7.58
C ILE A 83 -1.05 -0.19 8.50
N ALA A 84 -1.96 -0.28 9.48
CA ALA A 84 -2.21 0.80 10.44
C ALA A 84 -0.93 1.16 11.21
N THR A 85 -0.18 0.16 11.67
CA THR A 85 1.09 0.35 12.38
C THR A 85 2.15 1.01 11.49
N LEU A 86 2.29 0.56 10.24
CA LEU A 86 3.25 1.15 9.31
C LEU A 86 2.91 2.63 9.02
N VAL A 87 1.64 2.96 8.82
CA VAL A 87 1.19 4.35 8.62
C VAL A 87 1.51 5.21 9.84
N GLU A 88 1.21 4.71 11.05
CA GLU A 88 1.47 5.43 12.30
C GLU A 88 2.97 5.68 12.49
N ARG A 89 3.79 4.63 12.35
CA ARG A 89 5.25 4.74 12.45
C ARG A 89 5.85 5.70 11.43
N THR A 90 5.36 5.67 10.19
CA THR A 90 5.81 6.63 9.18
C THR A 90 5.45 8.07 9.53
N ARG A 91 4.26 8.31 10.10
CA ARG A 91 3.87 9.65 10.58
C ARG A 91 4.73 10.12 11.75
N GLU A 92 5.05 9.23 12.68
CA GLU A 92 5.97 9.52 13.79
C GLU A 92 7.36 9.91 13.26
N GLU A 93 7.91 9.13 12.33
CA GLU A 93 9.22 9.38 11.72
C GLU A 93 9.23 10.67 10.89
N ALA A 94 8.16 10.93 10.14
CA ALA A 94 8.00 12.17 9.37
C ALA A 94 7.79 13.42 10.24
N GLY A 95 7.44 13.27 11.51
CA GLY A 95 7.19 14.36 12.45
C GLY A 95 5.95 15.19 12.10
N THR A 96 5.06 14.70 11.25
CA THR A 96 3.88 15.41 10.77
C THR A 96 2.74 14.48 10.39
N ALA A 97 1.52 14.99 10.43
CA ALA A 97 0.37 14.31 9.88
C ALA A 97 0.51 14.24 8.34
N VAL A 98 0.54 13.01 7.82
CA VAL A 98 0.67 12.74 6.39
C VAL A 98 -0.62 12.12 5.88
N PRO A 99 -1.28 12.69 4.85
CA PRO A 99 -2.42 12.07 4.20
C PRO A 99 -2.01 10.77 3.53
N VAL A 100 -2.90 9.77 3.60
CA VAL A 100 -2.68 8.43 3.04
C VAL A 100 -3.65 8.21 1.90
N TYR A 101 -3.13 7.88 0.73
CA TYR A 101 -3.92 7.54 -0.45
C TYR A 101 -3.69 6.08 -0.80
N ALA A 102 -4.74 5.41 -1.25
CA ALA A 102 -4.64 4.00 -1.62
C ALA A 102 -4.93 3.79 -3.12
N THR A 103 -4.20 2.84 -3.71
CA THR A 103 -4.37 2.35 -5.07
C THR A 103 -4.26 0.83 -5.12
N GLY A 104 -4.42 0.24 -6.29
CA GLY A 104 -4.37 -1.21 -6.48
C GLY A 104 -5.74 -1.87 -6.43
N GLY A 105 -5.79 -3.17 -6.78
CA GLY A 105 -7.04 -3.90 -6.97
C GLY A 105 -7.93 -3.99 -5.73
N ASP A 106 -7.33 -4.15 -4.56
CA ASP A 106 -8.05 -4.33 -3.30
C ASP A 106 -8.29 -3.02 -2.51
N ALA A 107 -7.81 -1.89 -3.01
CA ALA A 107 -7.91 -0.61 -2.32
C ALA A 107 -9.36 -0.23 -1.97
N LEU A 108 -10.31 -0.47 -2.88
CA LEU A 108 -11.71 -0.16 -2.67
C LEU A 108 -12.36 -1.08 -1.63
N ASN A 109 -11.99 -2.37 -1.63
CA ASN A 109 -12.52 -3.35 -0.70
C ASN A 109 -12.04 -3.10 0.74
N LEU A 110 -10.79 -2.66 0.90
CA LEU A 110 -10.17 -2.42 2.20
C LEU A 110 -10.46 -1.03 2.77
N ARG A 111 -10.96 -0.10 1.96
CA ARG A 111 -11.23 1.28 2.37
C ARG A 111 -12.12 1.39 3.62
N ALA A 112 -13.15 0.54 3.72
CA ALA A 112 -14.06 0.56 4.86
C ALA A 112 -13.37 0.23 6.20
N HIS A 113 -12.25 -0.50 6.15
CA HIS A 113 -11.48 -0.94 7.31
C HIS A 113 -10.28 -0.03 7.63
N LEU A 114 -10.00 0.96 6.78
CA LEU A 114 -8.85 1.86 6.89
C LEU A 114 -9.33 3.32 6.99
N PRO A 115 -9.88 3.74 8.13
CA PRO A 115 -10.51 5.05 8.30
C PRO A 115 -9.55 6.24 8.15
N PHE A 116 -8.25 6.00 8.19
CA PHE A 116 -7.23 7.03 7.99
C PHE A 116 -6.93 7.35 6.52
N LEU A 117 -7.56 6.67 5.56
CA LEU A 117 -7.37 6.95 4.14
C LEU A 117 -8.02 8.28 3.76
N ALA A 118 -7.21 9.18 3.21
CA ALA A 118 -7.67 10.46 2.68
C ALA A 118 -8.37 10.29 1.32
N GLY A 119 -8.00 9.26 0.55
CA GLY A 119 -8.61 8.95 -0.73
C GLY A 119 -8.16 7.61 -1.29
N THR A 120 -8.90 7.13 -2.30
CA THR A 120 -8.60 5.91 -3.05
C THR A 120 -8.78 6.17 -4.54
N ASP A 121 -7.81 5.74 -5.35
CA ASP A 121 -7.89 5.76 -6.81
C ASP A 121 -7.24 4.50 -7.37
N ALA A 122 -8.02 3.59 -7.93
CA ALA A 122 -7.53 2.34 -8.51
C ALA A 122 -6.64 2.57 -9.75
N ASN A 123 -6.69 3.74 -10.36
CA ASN A 123 -5.96 4.07 -11.58
C ASN A 123 -4.73 4.96 -11.32
N LEU A 124 -4.36 5.20 -10.07
CA LEU A 124 -3.27 6.14 -9.74
C LEU A 124 -1.98 5.82 -10.49
N THR A 125 -1.59 4.54 -10.56
CA THR A 125 -0.42 4.07 -11.29
C THR A 125 -0.52 4.37 -12.79
N LEU A 126 -1.69 4.13 -13.41
CA LEU A 126 -1.92 4.43 -14.83
C LEU A 126 -1.92 5.94 -15.11
N ILE A 127 -2.46 6.73 -14.20
CA ILE A 127 -2.42 8.19 -14.26
C ILE A 127 -0.96 8.67 -14.23
N GLY A 128 -0.16 8.14 -13.32
CA GLY A 128 1.28 8.43 -13.21
C GLY A 128 2.03 8.08 -14.49
N LEU A 129 1.83 6.88 -15.03
CA LEU A 129 2.44 6.45 -16.28
C LEU A 129 2.06 7.37 -17.46
N ARG A 130 0.80 7.78 -17.56
CA ARG A 130 0.34 8.73 -18.58
C ARG A 130 1.04 10.08 -18.45
N GLN A 131 1.22 10.57 -17.23
CA GLN A 131 1.93 11.83 -16.98
C GLN A 131 3.40 11.73 -17.38
N ILE A 132 4.10 10.66 -16.98
CA ILE A 132 5.49 10.42 -17.36
C ILE A 132 5.65 10.33 -18.88
N TYR A 133 4.73 9.61 -19.55
CA TYR A 133 4.73 9.53 -21.01
C TYR A 133 4.58 10.92 -21.66
N GLY A 134 3.63 11.74 -21.18
CA GLY A 134 3.40 13.10 -21.69
C GLY A 134 4.63 14.00 -21.53
N VAL A 135 5.31 13.90 -20.39
CA VAL A 135 6.56 14.61 -20.11
C VAL A 135 7.66 14.23 -21.09
N ASN A 136 7.85 12.93 -21.32
CA ASN A 136 8.88 12.41 -22.23
C ASN A 136 8.62 12.78 -23.71
N GLN A 137 7.37 13.03 -24.11
CA GLN A 137 7.04 13.49 -25.47
C GLN A 137 7.24 15.00 -25.66
N ASN A 138 7.03 15.80 -24.61
CA ASN A 138 7.06 17.26 -24.70
C ASN A 138 8.37 17.89 -24.15
N GLY A 139 9.39 17.07 -23.83
CA GLY A 139 10.63 17.47 -23.17
C GLY A 139 10.52 17.42 -21.64
N PRO A 140 11.66 17.39 -20.93
CA PRO A 140 11.68 17.16 -19.51
C PRO A 140 10.90 18.23 -18.75
N LEU A 141 10.07 17.81 -17.81
CA LEU A 141 9.71 18.67 -16.69
C LEU A 141 11.05 19.09 -16.08
N THR A 142 11.31 20.39 -16.05
CA THR A 142 12.55 20.93 -15.51
C THR A 142 12.65 20.61 -14.01
N GLY A 143 13.05 19.39 -13.71
CA GLY A 143 13.59 18.98 -12.44
C GLY A 143 15.11 19.00 -12.54
N PRO A 144 15.86 19.13 -11.42
CA PRO A 144 17.29 19.23 -11.44
C PRO A 144 17.90 18.03 -12.16
N GLN A 145 18.68 18.30 -13.22
CA GLN A 145 19.53 17.29 -13.83
C GLN A 145 20.57 16.90 -12.78
N ASN A 146 20.55 15.65 -12.37
CA ASN A 146 21.60 15.11 -11.50
C ASN A 146 22.90 15.09 -12.32
N PRO A 147 23.94 15.84 -11.97
CA PRO A 147 25.21 15.73 -12.67
C PRO A 147 25.82 14.36 -12.38
N ALA A 148 26.31 13.70 -13.41
CA ALA A 148 27.00 12.43 -13.39
C ALA A 148 28.19 12.40 -12.43
#